data_1f51c8db2b6ebf931235aedde8faeffa
#
_entry.id   1f51c8db2b6ebf931235aedde8faeffa
#
_cell.length_a   1.000
_cell.length_b   1.000
_cell.length_c   1.000
_cell.angle_alpha   90.00
_cell.angle_beta   90.00
_cell.angle_gamma   90.00
#
_symmetry.space_group_name_H-M   'P 1'
#
loop_
_entity.id
_entity.type
_entity.pdbx_description
1 polymer ?
#
loop_
_entity_poly.entity_id
_entity_poly.type
_entity_poly.pdbx_seq_one_letter_code
_entity_poly.pdbx_strand_id
1 'polypeptide(L)'
;MGQIKVRFPFKDGEETWLGLDTPGFRRKVFTTVNKELVGSEFIVAGLTVFDPGECSSMHNHPESEEVDIILHGSGILVDGDEHIPFKDGEWMFIPKGVFHQHQNTGDEPLWLIWMYTPPGELPKT
;
A
#
# COMPACT_ATOMS: atom_id res chain seq x y z
N MET A 1 3.85 27.70 -10.40
CA MET A 1 2.76 27.27 -9.52
C MET A 1 2.20 25.96 -10.01
N GLY A 2 2.02 24.99 -9.12
CA GLY A 2 1.46 23.70 -9.48
C GLY A 2 -0.05 23.73 -9.72
N GLN A 3 -0.52 22.73 -10.43
CA GLN A 3 -1.96 22.57 -10.68
C GLN A 3 -2.52 21.48 -9.76
N ILE A 4 -3.75 21.70 -9.29
CA ILE A 4 -4.50 20.68 -8.57
C ILE A 4 -4.89 19.60 -9.58
N LYS A 5 -4.69 18.34 -9.18
CA LYS A 5 -5.01 17.19 -10.01
C LYS A 5 -5.97 16.27 -9.26
N VAL A 6 -7.02 15.82 -9.94
CA VAL A 6 -7.94 14.82 -9.42
C VAL A 6 -7.59 13.49 -10.08
N ARG A 7 -7.30 12.48 -9.27
CA ARG A 7 -6.79 11.20 -9.77
C ARG A 7 -7.72 10.07 -9.37
N PHE A 8 -7.92 9.15 -10.28
CA PHE A 8 -8.65 7.91 -10.01
C PHE A 8 -7.67 6.74 -10.18
N PRO A 9 -7.30 6.00 -9.10
CA PRO A 9 -6.24 5.00 -9.17
C PRO A 9 -6.36 3.99 -10.30
N PHE A 10 -7.54 3.47 -10.56
CA PHE A 10 -7.75 2.45 -11.59
C PHE A 10 -7.62 2.99 -13.02
N LYS A 11 -7.76 4.29 -13.20
CA LYS A 11 -7.67 4.94 -14.51
C LYS A 11 -6.34 5.65 -14.71
N ASP A 12 -5.89 6.37 -13.68
CA ASP A 12 -4.76 7.29 -13.78
C ASP A 12 -3.49 6.74 -13.13
N GLY A 13 -3.61 5.68 -12.33
CA GLY A 13 -2.49 5.10 -11.62
C GLY A 13 -1.58 4.29 -12.54
N GLU A 14 -0.32 4.23 -12.16
CA GLU A 14 0.64 3.32 -12.79
C GLU A 14 0.49 1.94 -12.18
N GLU A 15 0.08 0.98 -12.98
CA GLU A 15 -0.23 -0.38 -12.55
C GLU A 15 1.03 -1.24 -12.49
N THR A 16 1.27 -1.88 -11.35
CA THR A 16 2.40 -2.77 -11.15
C THR A 16 1.94 -4.01 -10.38
N TRP A 17 2.27 -5.20 -10.88
CA TRP A 17 2.06 -6.43 -10.14
C TRP A 17 3.27 -6.72 -9.27
N LEU A 18 3.04 -7.07 -8.00
CA LEU A 18 4.09 -7.53 -7.08
C LEU A 18 3.77 -8.95 -6.61
N GLY A 19 4.81 -9.70 -6.28
CA GLY A 19 4.67 -11.02 -5.69
C GLY A 19 4.22 -12.12 -6.64
N LEU A 20 4.30 -11.91 -7.94
CA LEU A 20 3.87 -12.92 -8.92
C LEU A 20 4.67 -14.23 -8.83
N ASP A 21 5.92 -14.14 -8.37
CA ASP A 21 6.80 -15.31 -8.28
C ASP A 21 6.62 -16.10 -7.00
N THR A 22 5.85 -15.59 -6.05
CA THR A 22 5.69 -16.20 -4.73
C THR A 22 4.22 -16.47 -4.47
N PRO A 23 3.78 -17.75 -4.41
CA PRO A 23 2.38 -18.05 -4.12
C PRO A 23 1.92 -17.40 -2.82
N GLY A 24 0.73 -16.76 -2.86
CA GLY A 24 0.15 -16.07 -1.71
C GLY A 24 0.60 -14.63 -1.53
N PHE A 25 1.50 -14.13 -2.38
CA PHE A 25 2.05 -12.77 -2.23
C PHE A 25 1.66 -11.84 -3.38
N ARG A 26 0.71 -12.25 -4.20
CA ARG A 26 0.31 -11.49 -5.39
C ARG A 26 -0.59 -10.32 -5.03
N ARG A 27 -0.24 -9.14 -5.53
CA ARG A 27 -1.07 -7.96 -5.38
C ARG A 27 -0.84 -6.97 -6.51
N LYS A 28 -1.86 -6.18 -6.77
CA LYS A 28 -1.82 -5.19 -7.85
C LYS A 28 -1.73 -3.80 -7.24
N VAL A 29 -0.69 -3.08 -7.61
CA VAL A 29 -0.39 -1.76 -7.06
C VAL A 29 -0.68 -0.70 -8.12
N PHE A 30 -1.46 0.32 -7.75
CA PHE A 30 -1.76 1.48 -8.59
C PHE A 30 -1.11 2.70 -7.97
N THR A 31 0.12 3.00 -8.38
CA THR A 31 0.79 4.23 -7.92
C THR A 31 0.10 5.42 -8.57
N THR A 32 -0.44 6.31 -7.75
CA THR A 32 -1.34 7.36 -8.21
C THR A 32 -0.74 8.75 -8.06
N VAL A 33 0.08 8.94 -7.03
CA VAL A 33 0.75 10.21 -6.75
C VAL A 33 2.24 9.94 -6.57
N ASN A 34 3.05 10.49 -7.45
CA ASN A 34 4.51 10.49 -7.32
C ASN A 34 5.08 11.65 -8.15
N LYS A 35 6.40 11.76 -8.20
CA LYS A 35 7.06 12.86 -8.91
C LYS A 35 6.77 12.80 -10.42
N GLU A 36 6.87 11.64 -11.02
CA GLU A 36 6.71 11.47 -12.46
C GLU A 36 5.28 11.72 -12.92
N LEU A 37 4.30 11.27 -12.15
CA LEU A 37 2.89 11.37 -12.54
C LEU A 37 2.29 12.75 -12.28
N VAL A 38 2.64 13.38 -11.17
CA VAL A 38 1.97 14.62 -10.74
C VAL A 38 2.92 15.71 -10.25
N GLY A 39 4.22 15.47 -10.26
CA GLY A 39 5.21 16.44 -9.79
C GLY A 39 5.30 16.52 -8.26
N SER A 40 4.91 15.47 -7.55
CA SER A 40 4.98 15.45 -6.10
C SER A 40 6.43 15.47 -5.63
N GLU A 41 6.73 16.33 -4.64
CA GLU A 41 8.07 16.45 -4.06
C GLU A 41 8.20 15.69 -2.74
N PHE A 42 7.12 15.56 -1.98
CA PHE A 42 7.20 15.11 -0.59
C PHE A 42 6.46 13.82 -0.30
N ILE A 43 5.69 13.29 -1.24
CA ILE A 43 4.83 12.14 -0.98
C ILE A 43 4.75 11.22 -2.19
N VAL A 44 4.66 9.91 -1.92
CA VAL A 44 4.22 8.91 -2.90
C VAL A 44 3.00 8.20 -2.31
N ALA A 45 1.98 8.00 -3.13
CA ALA A 45 0.72 7.41 -2.67
C ALA A 45 0.04 6.62 -3.78
N GLY A 46 -0.75 5.65 -3.38
CA GLY A 46 -1.50 4.83 -4.31
C GLY A 46 -2.50 3.92 -3.62
N LEU A 47 -2.98 2.96 -4.40
CA LEU A 47 -3.93 1.95 -3.92
C LEU A 47 -3.43 0.59 -4.32
N THR A 48 -3.50 -0.37 -3.39
CA THR A 48 -3.16 -1.76 -3.65
C THR A 48 -4.40 -2.62 -3.48
N VAL A 49 -4.59 -3.55 -4.41
CA VAL A 49 -5.67 -4.55 -4.36
C VAL A 49 -5.06 -5.90 -4.06
N PHE A 50 -5.54 -6.53 -2.97
CA PHE A 50 -5.18 -7.90 -2.60
C PHE A 50 -6.41 -8.77 -2.79
N ASP A 51 -6.28 -9.85 -3.55
CA ASP A 51 -7.33 -10.86 -3.59
C ASP A 51 -7.38 -11.64 -2.26
N PRO A 52 -8.50 -12.30 -1.94
CA PRO A 52 -8.58 -13.11 -0.72
C PRO A 52 -7.41 -14.10 -0.61
N GLY A 53 -6.78 -14.16 0.57
CA GLY A 53 -5.64 -15.04 0.83
C GLY A 53 -4.29 -14.48 0.42
N GLU A 54 -4.24 -13.37 -0.28
CA GLU A 54 -2.97 -12.78 -0.71
C GLU A 54 -2.41 -11.84 0.35
N CYS A 55 -1.07 -11.74 0.37
CA CYS A 55 -0.33 -10.94 1.35
C CYS A 55 0.70 -10.07 0.64
N SER A 56 1.17 -9.04 1.32
CA SER A 56 2.42 -8.39 0.90
C SER A 56 3.61 -9.21 1.39
N SER A 57 4.78 -8.95 0.85
CA SER A 57 6.02 -9.42 1.48
C SER A 57 6.21 -8.72 2.81
N MET A 58 7.04 -9.30 3.69
CA MET A 58 7.51 -8.60 4.87
C MET A 58 8.53 -7.56 4.39
N HIS A 59 8.25 -6.28 4.61
CA HIS A 59 9.09 -5.19 4.08
C HIS A 59 9.07 -3.98 5.01
N ASN A 60 9.94 -3.03 4.71
CA ASN A 60 9.95 -1.75 5.39
C ASN A 60 10.23 -0.63 4.40
N HIS A 61 10.04 0.61 4.87
CA HIS A 61 10.43 1.82 4.16
C HIS A 61 11.44 2.54 5.05
N PRO A 62 12.76 2.32 4.83
CA PRO A 62 13.79 2.74 5.79
C PRO A 62 13.80 4.22 6.11
N GLU A 63 13.41 5.06 5.14
CA GLU A 63 13.47 6.52 5.28
C GLU A 63 12.10 7.18 5.38
N SER A 64 11.01 6.41 5.35
CA SER A 64 9.67 6.97 5.25
C SER A 64 8.77 6.49 6.38
N GLU A 65 7.88 7.39 6.80
CA GLU A 65 6.69 6.99 7.55
C GLU A 65 5.61 6.60 6.54
N GLU A 66 4.74 5.70 6.93
CA GLU A 66 3.65 5.24 6.08
C GLU A 66 2.32 5.41 6.77
N VAL A 67 1.32 5.89 6.04
CA VAL A 67 -0.08 5.87 6.47
C VAL A 67 -0.85 5.01 5.47
N ASP A 68 -1.63 4.08 6.01
CA ASP A 68 -2.53 3.25 5.22
C ASP A 68 -3.96 3.52 5.63
N ILE A 69 -4.86 3.48 4.66
CA ILE A 69 -6.30 3.64 4.89
C ILE A 69 -7.00 2.47 4.22
N ILE A 70 -7.81 1.75 4.96
CA ILE A 70 -8.58 0.63 4.41
C ILE A 70 -9.84 1.18 3.76
N LEU A 71 -9.87 1.16 2.44
CA LEU A 71 -11.03 1.63 1.70
C LEU A 71 -12.13 0.56 1.66
N HIS A 72 -11.74 -0.72 1.54
CA HIS A 72 -12.67 -1.84 1.49
C HIS A 72 -11.97 -3.12 1.89
N GLY A 73 -12.63 -3.92 2.73
CA GLY A 73 -12.14 -5.24 3.10
C GLY A 73 -11.63 -5.29 4.54
N SER A 74 -10.98 -6.40 4.85
CA SER A 74 -10.44 -6.65 6.19
C SER A 74 -9.18 -7.50 6.09
N GLY A 75 -8.37 -7.46 7.13
CA GLY A 75 -7.15 -8.24 7.14
C GLY A 75 -6.41 -8.13 8.45
N ILE A 76 -5.13 -8.48 8.38
CA ILE A 76 -4.21 -8.45 9.52
C ILE A 76 -2.93 -7.77 9.10
N LEU A 77 -2.45 -6.84 9.93
CA LEU A 77 -1.11 -6.27 9.81
C LEU A 77 -0.19 -7.03 10.75
N VAL A 78 0.89 -7.58 10.21
CA VAL A 78 1.90 -8.29 11.00
C VAL A 78 3.01 -7.30 11.36
N ASP A 79 3.27 -7.17 12.66
CA ASP A 79 4.33 -6.34 13.23
C ASP A 79 5.07 -7.19 14.25
N GLY A 80 6.19 -7.79 13.82
CA GLY A 80 6.91 -8.75 14.67
C GLY A 80 6.01 -9.91 15.07
N ASP A 81 5.82 -10.09 16.38
CA ASP A 81 4.93 -11.13 16.91
C ASP A 81 3.47 -10.69 17.02
N GLU A 82 3.20 -9.42 16.76
CA GLU A 82 1.86 -8.89 16.85
C GLU A 82 1.10 -9.05 15.54
N HIS A 83 -0.16 -9.46 15.65
CA HIS A 83 -1.08 -9.57 14.53
C HIS A 83 -2.25 -8.63 14.80
N ILE A 84 -2.27 -7.50 14.10
CA ILE A 84 -3.20 -6.41 14.36
C ILE A 84 -4.31 -6.46 13.32
N PRO A 85 -5.57 -6.76 13.70
CA PRO A 85 -6.66 -6.80 12.73
C PRO A 85 -7.05 -5.40 12.29
N PHE A 86 -7.47 -5.29 11.03
CA PHE A 86 -7.99 -4.05 10.47
C PHE A 86 -9.19 -4.32 9.57
N LYS A 87 -10.00 -3.28 9.35
CA LYS A 87 -11.19 -3.35 8.49
C LYS A 87 -11.51 -1.99 7.88
N ASP A 88 -12.57 -1.95 7.08
CA ASP A 88 -13.03 -0.76 6.37
C ASP A 88 -12.98 0.50 7.23
N GLY A 89 -12.40 1.56 6.65
CA GLY A 89 -12.36 2.89 7.26
C GLY A 89 -11.28 3.08 8.32
N GLU A 90 -10.56 2.02 8.70
CA GLU A 90 -9.50 2.15 9.67
C GLU A 90 -8.22 2.67 9.05
N TRP A 91 -7.45 3.42 9.82
CA TRP A 91 -6.18 4.01 9.42
C TRP A 91 -5.06 3.34 10.19
N MET A 92 -3.95 3.10 9.51
CA MET A 92 -2.75 2.54 10.13
C MET A 92 -1.61 3.53 9.97
N PHE A 93 -0.82 3.69 11.03
CA PHE A 93 0.41 4.45 11.00
C PHE A 93 1.58 3.49 11.21
N ILE A 94 2.52 3.49 10.28
CA ILE A 94 3.71 2.65 10.35
C ILE A 94 4.92 3.56 10.48
N PRO A 95 5.62 3.51 11.63
CA PRO A 95 6.81 4.33 11.84
C PRO A 95 7.92 4.02 10.84
N LYS A 96 8.77 4.99 10.62
CA LYS A 96 9.92 4.87 9.71
C LYS A 96 10.73 3.61 10.02
N GLY A 97 11.00 2.80 9.01
CA GLY A 97 11.87 1.64 9.10
C GLY A 97 11.28 0.40 9.73
N VAL A 98 10.04 0.43 10.21
CA VAL A 98 9.42 -0.73 10.85
C VAL A 98 9.00 -1.76 9.81
N PHE A 99 9.47 -2.99 9.96
CA PHE A 99 9.08 -4.10 9.09
C PHE A 99 7.65 -4.51 9.36
N HIS A 100 6.89 -4.74 8.30
CA HIS A 100 5.48 -5.09 8.40
C HIS A 100 5.02 -5.90 7.19
N GLN A 101 3.86 -6.54 7.32
CA GLN A 101 3.22 -7.30 6.25
C GLN A 101 1.71 -7.12 6.35
N HIS A 102 1.07 -6.86 5.21
CA HIS A 102 -0.39 -6.81 5.13
C HIS A 102 -0.89 -8.18 4.64
N GLN A 103 -1.94 -8.69 5.26
CA GLN A 103 -2.57 -9.96 4.87
C GLN A 103 -4.06 -9.73 4.64
N ASN A 104 -4.57 -10.15 3.49
CA ASN A 104 -6.01 -10.20 3.27
C ASN A 104 -6.55 -11.51 3.84
N THR A 105 -7.14 -11.44 5.01
CA THR A 105 -7.73 -12.60 5.68
C THR A 105 -9.25 -12.67 5.50
N GLY A 106 -9.82 -11.74 4.74
CA GLY A 106 -11.24 -11.73 4.42
C GLY A 106 -11.57 -12.59 3.21
N ASP A 107 -12.82 -12.56 2.81
CA ASP A 107 -13.33 -13.31 1.66
C ASP A 107 -13.63 -12.42 0.44
N GLU A 108 -13.27 -11.13 0.54
CA GLU A 108 -13.43 -10.14 -0.53
C GLU A 108 -12.09 -9.48 -0.84
N PRO A 109 -11.95 -8.84 -2.01
CA PRO A 109 -10.74 -8.06 -2.30
C PRO A 109 -10.51 -6.98 -1.25
N LEU A 110 -9.27 -6.81 -0.86
CA LEU A 110 -8.85 -5.76 0.07
C LEU A 110 -8.31 -4.58 -0.74
N TRP A 111 -8.87 -3.40 -0.53
CA TRP A 111 -8.44 -2.16 -1.16
C TRP A 111 -7.77 -1.29 -0.11
N LEU A 112 -6.45 -1.16 -0.23
CA LEU A 112 -5.62 -0.47 0.74
C LEU A 112 -4.99 0.76 0.08
N ILE A 113 -5.32 1.94 0.59
CA ILE A 113 -4.67 3.19 0.20
C ILE A 113 -3.42 3.33 1.06
N TRP A 114 -2.30 3.63 0.43
CA TRP A 114 -1.03 3.80 1.12
C TRP A 114 -0.36 5.10 0.71
N MET A 115 0.41 5.68 1.62
CA MET A 115 1.23 6.85 1.33
C MET A 115 2.48 6.84 2.18
N TYR A 116 3.60 7.24 1.56
CA TYR A 116 4.89 7.36 2.23
C TYR A 116 5.39 8.79 2.14
N THR A 117 5.99 9.28 3.21
CA THR A 117 6.67 10.57 3.22
C THR A 117 7.89 10.50 4.15
N PRO A 118 9.07 10.95 3.69
CA PRO A 118 9.40 11.33 2.30
C PRO A 118 9.18 10.20 1.32
N PRO A 119 9.17 10.48 0.00
CA PRO A 119 8.93 9.46 -1.01
C PRO A 119 9.93 8.30 -0.90
N GLY A 120 9.40 7.08 -1.01
CA GLY A 120 10.20 5.87 -0.96
C GLY A 120 9.85 4.96 -2.13
N GLU A 121 10.61 3.89 -2.27
CA GLU A 121 10.38 2.91 -3.31
C GLU A 121 9.32 1.89 -2.87
N LEU A 122 8.59 1.35 -3.85
CA LEU A 122 7.72 0.20 -3.61
C LEU A 122 8.58 -1.01 -3.23
N PRO A 123 8.03 -1.97 -2.45
CA PRO A 123 8.68 -3.26 -2.26
C PRO A 123 8.96 -3.90 -3.62
N LYS A 124 10.06 -4.63 -3.72
CA LYS A 124 10.45 -5.28 -4.99
C LYS A 124 9.77 -6.63 -5.18
N THR A 125 9.24 -7.16 -4.11
CA THR A 125 8.54 -8.47 -4.14
C THR A 125 7.22 -8.41 -3.41
#